data_a78b7acbe6ee2c6a7fe9861d1e4aafc0
#
_entry.id   a78b7acbe6ee2c6a7fe9861d1e4aafc0
#
_cell.length_a   1.000
_cell.length_b   1.000
_cell.length_c   1.000
_cell.angle_alpha   90.00
_cell.angle_beta   90.00
_cell.angle_gamma   90.00
#
_symmetry.space_group_name_H-M   'P 1'
#
loop_
_entity.id
_entity.type
_entity.pdbx_description
1 polymer ?
#
loop_
_entity_poly.entity_id
_entity_poly.type
_entity_poly.pdbx_seq_one_letter_code
_entity_poly.pdbx_strand_id
1 'polypeptide(L)'
;MISCINNVAWDDFKVMPSLAHNLGLKAYLYVSIFDEGFPLFPKKIREVSYHNKMHHQHFTRQSDFSRKYPDYNVVDRNNEHRQWGVLCLAYPEVRDYFLKRFLRFLNDGDFDGLFICFRSQSRPADFADQYGFNKPIQQDYLAKYGCNIYEQDFNLQTWRDLLGEYLTTFLFELRESLKPLSLRLSVGTARGDIVGPPLGNTTLNWRKWVKHRLIDELVINQNSSQCPSVWHQLWPMHRGYGYLQNYIDGYNMEPVLEHISSTYTPIIIKNKTVDLFVARQWNKRSKTEEAKLLSHPTVKGLVFSSFRHDNPGPIARGDWRV
;
A
#
# COMPACT_ATOMS: atom_id res chain seq x y z
N MET A 1 -5.61 -7.67 -19.97
CA MET A 1 -4.15 -7.88 -19.86
C MET A 1 -3.57 -8.65 -21.07
N ILE A 2 -4.15 -8.57 -22.25
CA ILE A 2 -3.82 -9.55 -23.30
C ILE A 2 -3.06 -8.93 -24.48
N SER A 3 -3.17 -7.66 -24.74
CA SER A 3 -2.58 -7.09 -25.97
C SER A 3 -1.12 -6.64 -25.87
N CYS A 4 -0.59 -6.49 -24.68
CA CYS A 4 0.82 -6.07 -24.50
C CYS A 4 1.80 -7.26 -24.44
N ILE A 5 1.32 -8.44 -24.04
CA ILE A 5 2.17 -9.62 -23.84
C ILE A 5 2.56 -10.29 -25.16
N ASN A 6 1.76 -10.15 -26.20
CA ASN A 6 2.02 -10.80 -27.49
C ASN A 6 3.19 -10.22 -28.30
N ASN A 7 3.77 -9.09 -27.85
CA ASN A 7 4.89 -8.43 -28.52
C ASN A 7 6.19 -8.45 -27.72
N VAL A 8 6.25 -9.20 -26.63
CA VAL A 8 7.47 -9.30 -25.79
C VAL A 8 8.24 -10.54 -26.21
N ALA A 9 9.52 -10.36 -26.52
CA ALA A 9 10.39 -11.46 -26.97
C ALA A 9 10.79 -12.43 -25.85
N TRP A 10 10.49 -12.11 -24.60
CA TRP A 10 10.80 -12.94 -23.42
C TRP A 10 9.72 -12.82 -22.34
N ASP A 11 9.75 -13.74 -21.39
CA ASP A 11 8.92 -13.73 -20.19
C ASP A 11 9.69 -13.05 -19.04
N ASP A 12 9.31 -11.82 -18.69
CA ASP A 12 9.98 -11.02 -17.65
C ASP A 12 10.02 -11.74 -16.30
N PHE A 13 8.98 -12.48 -15.94
CA PHE A 13 8.93 -13.20 -14.67
C PHE A 13 9.97 -14.32 -14.58
N LYS A 14 10.30 -14.94 -15.69
CA LYS A 14 11.32 -16.00 -15.75
C LYS A 14 12.73 -15.45 -15.93
N VAL A 15 12.86 -14.43 -16.76
CA VAL A 15 14.18 -13.93 -17.18
C VAL A 15 14.78 -12.99 -16.15
N MET A 16 13.99 -12.05 -15.59
CA MET A 16 14.51 -11.00 -14.71
C MET A 16 15.10 -11.52 -13.40
N PRO A 17 14.49 -12.49 -12.68
CA PRO A 17 15.10 -13.05 -11.49
C PRO A 17 16.46 -13.70 -11.76
N SER A 18 16.56 -14.49 -12.83
CA SER A 18 17.81 -15.15 -13.22
C SER A 18 18.92 -14.14 -13.55
N LEU A 19 18.58 -13.06 -14.26
CA LEU A 19 19.54 -11.98 -14.54
C LEU A 19 20.00 -11.27 -13.26
N ALA A 20 19.09 -11.02 -12.32
CA ALA A 20 19.44 -10.46 -11.03
C ALA A 20 20.39 -11.36 -10.24
N HIS A 21 20.12 -12.66 -10.21
CA HIS A 21 20.96 -13.64 -9.53
C HIS A 21 22.35 -13.74 -10.16
N ASN A 22 22.48 -13.68 -11.48
CA ASN A 22 23.77 -13.65 -12.17
C ASN A 22 24.63 -12.43 -11.80
N LEU A 23 23.99 -11.36 -11.32
CA LEU A 23 24.65 -10.16 -10.81
C LEU A 23 24.83 -10.17 -9.27
N GLY A 24 24.51 -11.27 -8.61
CA GLY A 24 24.55 -11.40 -7.15
C GLY A 24 23.46 -10.62 -6.42
N LEU A 25 22.40 -10.26 -7.13
CA LEU A 25 21.23 -9.51 -6.59
C LEU A 25 20.10 -10.47 -6.24
N LYS A 26 19.24 -10.05 -5.32
CA LYS A 26 17.98 -10.73 -5.03
C LYS A 26 16.85 -10.12 -5.84
N ALA A 27 15.92 -10.95 -6.26
CA ALA A 27 14.73 -10.56 -7.01
C ALA A 27 13.47 -10.72 -6.16
N TYR A 28 12.71 -9.67 -6.01
CA TYR A 28 11.44 -9.67 -5.29
C TYR A 28 10.28 -9.37 -6.26
N LEU A 29 9.21 -10.17 -6.16
CA LEU A 29 7.96 -9.82 -6.83
C LEU A 29 7.32 -8.63 -6.12
N TYR A 30 7.21 -7.49 -6.81
CA TYR A 30 6.54 -6.29 -6.29
C TYR A 30 5.06 -6.29 -6.65
N VAL A 31 4.18 -6.19 -5.64
CA VAL A 31 2.73 -6.14 -5.82
C VAL A 31 2.09 -5.03 -4.99
N SER A 32 1.01 -4.43 -5.50
CA SER A 32 0.10 -3.59 -4.72
C SER A 32 -1.19 -4.35 -4.46
N ILE A 33 -1.76 -4.19 -3.26
CA ILE A 33 -3.06 -4.76 -2.89
C ILE A 33 -4.20 -3.76 -2.98
N PHE A 34 -3.90 -2.52 -3.38
CA PHE A 34 -4.85 -1.42 -3.43
C PHE A 34 -4.97 -0.79 -4.83
N ASP A 35 -4.58 -1.53 -5.87
CA ASP A 35 -4.57 -1.06 -7.26
C ASP A 35 -5.24 -2.04 -8.23
N GLU A 36 -6.47 -2.46 -7.91
CA GLU A 36 -7.27 -3.35 -8.78
C GLU A 36 -7.95 -2.59 -9.93
N GLY A 37 -7.62 -1.31 -10.11
CA GLY A 37 -8.16 -0.48 -11.16
C GLY A 37 -9.63 -0.11 -10.96
N PHE A 38 -10.23 0.51 -11.95
CA PHE A 38 -11.61 1.00 -11.87
C PHE A 38 -12.33 0.87 -13.22
N PRO A 39 -13.68 0.87 -13.21
CA PRO A 39 -14.46 0.74 -14.42
C PRO A 39 -14.26 1.93 -15.36
N LEU A 40 -14.42 1.69 -16.65
CA LEU A 40 -14.42 2.76 -17.64
C LEU A 40 -15.72 3.58 -17.53
N PHE A 41 -15.63 4.72 -16.87
CA PHE A 41 -16.76 5.63 -16.76
C PHE A 41 -17.14 6.27 -18.10
N PRO A 42 -18.40 6.66 -18.31
CA PRO A 42 -18.81 7.47 -19.45
C PRO A 42 -17.93 8.71 -19.63
N LYS A 43 -17.73 9.15 -20.86
CA LYS A 43 -16.81 10.27 -21.19
C LYS A 43 -17.05 11.51 -20.32
N LYS A 44 -18.33 11.92 -20.16
CA LYS A 44 -18.69 13.08 -19.34
C LYS A 44 -18.22 12.97 -17.89
N ILE A 45 -18.35 11.80 -17.25
CA ILE A 45 -17.91 11.57 -15.89
C ILE A 45 -16.37 11.51 -15.84
N ARG A 46 -15.75 10.91 -16.85
CA ARG A 46 -14.29 10.82 -16.94
C ARG A 46 -13.63 12.19 -17.01
N GLU A 47 -14.22 13.13 -17.73
CA GLU A 47 -13.68 14.49 -17.88
C GLU A 47 -13.67 15.28 -16.57
N VAL A 48 -14.55 14.98 -15.65
CA VAL A 48 -14.61 15.64 -14.33
C VAL A 48 -14.01 14.80 -13.21
N SER A 49 -13.68 13.54 -13.47
CA SER A 49 -13.12 12.67 -12.45
C SER A 49 -11.66 13.01 -12.15
N TYR A 50 -11.25 12.79 -10.91
CA TYR A 50 -9.87 12.92 -10.48
C TYR A 50 -8.90 12.14 -11.38
N HIS A 51 -9.21 10.88 -11.67
CA HIS A 51 -8.36 10.02 -12.49
C HIS A 51 -8.09 10.60 -13.89
N ASN A 52 -9.07 11.23 -14.49
CA ASN A 52 -8.87 11.87 -15.77
C ASN A 52 -7.94 13.07 -15.74
N LYS A 53 -7.99 13.84 -14.66
CA LYS A 53 -7.09 14.99 -14.51
C LYS A 53 -5.67 14.59 -14.21
N MET A 54 -5.51 13.50 -13.45
CA MET A 54 -4.24 13.15 -12.85
C MET A 54 -3.50 11.99 -13.54
N HIS A 55 -4.21 11.04 -14.11
CA HIS A 55 -3.61 9.81 -14.62
C HIS A 55 -3.91 9.54 -16.10
N HIS A 56 -4.58 10.45 -16.79
CA HIS A 56 -5.09 10.22 -18.13
C HIS A 56 -5.89 8.90 -18.27
N GLN A 57 -6.67 8.77 -19.31
CA GLN A 57 -7.62 7.66 -19.50
C GLN A 57 -7.00 6.26 -19.59
N HIS A 58 -5.68 6.17 -19.60
CA HIS A 58 -4.95 4.92 -19.83
C HIS A 58 -4.90 3.99 -18.60
N PHE A 59 -5.25 4.46 -17.40
CA PHE A 59 -5.18 3.69 -16.16
C PHE A 59 -6.52 3.11 -15.69
N THR A 60 -7.49 2.99 -16.56
CA THR A 60 -8.80 2.43 -16.25
C THR A 60 -8.81 0.89 -16.21
N ARG A 61 -7.68 0.26 -16.00
CA ARG A 61 -7.59 -1.20 -16.00
C ARG A 61 -8.15 -1.79 -14.72
N GLN A 62 -9.42 -2.19 -14.78
CA GLN A 62 -10.05 -2.93 -13.71
C GLN A 62 -9.68 -4.42 -13.81
N SER A 63 -9.31 -5.04 -12.70
CA SER A 63 -9.10 -6.48 -12.66
C SER A 63 -10.40 -7.24 -12.95
N ASP A 64 -10.27 -8.44 -13.50
CA ASP A 64 -11.43 -9.30 -13.77
C ASP A 64 -12.20 -9.63 -12.49
N PHE A 65 -11.48 -9.78 -11.38
CA PHE A 65 -12.09 -10.04 -10.08
C PHE A 65 -12.92 -8.85 -9.59
N SER A 66 -12.36 -7.64 -9.57
CA SER A 66 -13.08 -6.42 -9.16
C SER A 66 -14.26 -6.12 -10.09
N ARG A 67 -14.14 -6.43 -11.38
CA ARG A 67 -15.25 -6.28 -12.35
C ARG A 67 -16.37 -7.29 -12.12
N LYS A 68 -16.02 -8.54 -11.83
CA LYS A 68 -17.00 -9.60 -11.58
C LYS A 68 -17.68 -9.46 -10.24
N TYR A 69 -16.98 -8.93 -9.25
CA TYR A 69 -17.44 -8.81 -7.87
C TYR A 69 -17.31 -7.37 -7.35
N PRO A 70 -18.07 -6.42 -7.89
CA PRO A 70 -17.94 -5.00 -7.54
C PRO A 70 -18.20 -4.71 -6.05
N ASP A 71 -19.01 -5.54 -5.38
CA ASP A 71 -19.38 -5.38 -3.97
C ASP A 71 -18.20 -5.69 -3.01
N TYR A 72 -17.13 -6.28 -3.51
CA TYR A 72 -15.92 -6.47 -2.73
C TYR A 72 -15.02 -5.23 -2.67
N ASN A 73 -15.28 -4.19 -3.48
CA ASN A 73 -14.59 -2.92 -3.28
C ASN A 73 -15.07 -2.26 -1.98
N VAL A 74 -14.18 -1.48 -1.35
CA VAL A 74 -14.57 -0.76 -0.14
C VAL A 74 -15.65 0.27 -0.43
N VAL A 75 -16.60 0.42 0.48
CA VAL A 75 -17.79 1.27 0.33
C VAL A 75 -17.83 2.33 1.41
N ASP A 76 -18.53 3.44 1.12
CA ASP A 76 -18.84 4.48 2.09
C ASP A 76 -19.96 4.04 3.08
N ARG A 77 -20.22 4.86 4.08
CA ARG A 77 -21.18 4.55 5.15
C ARG A 77 -22.60 4.31 4.65
N ASN A 78 -22.98 5.01 3.61
CA ASN A 78 -24.34 4.92 3.02
C ASN A 78 -24.42 3.83 1.93
N ASN A 79 -23.30 3.19 1.60
CA ASN A 79 -23.20 2.23 0.48
C ASN A 79 -23.56 2.82 -0.89
N GLU A 80 -23.38 4.14 -1.04
CA GLU A 80 -23.66 4.86 -2.29
C GLU A 80 -22.45 4.91 -3.20
N HIS A 81 -21.24 5.01 -2.61
CA HIS A 81 -19.99 5.16 -3.34
C HIS A 81 -19.01 4.03 -3.03
N ARG A 82 -18.24 3.64 -4.03
CA ARG A 82 -17.16 2.66 -3.92
C ARG A 82 -15.81 3.32 -4.21
N GLN A 83 -14.83 3.00 -3.41
CA GLN A 83 -13.44 3.31 -3.74
C GLN A 83 -12.91 2.22 -4.69
N TRP A 84 -13.08 2.47 -5.98
CA TRP A 84 -12.61 1.54 -6.99
C TRP A 84 -11.10 1.33 -6.91
N GLY A 85 -10.68 0.08 -7.09
CA GLY A 85 -9.30 -0.34 -7.00
C GLY A 85 -8.87 -0.83 -5.61
N VAL A 86 -9.68 -0.60 -4.60
CA VAL A 86 -9.42 -1.05 -3.23
C VAL A 86 -10.42 -2.14 -2.84
N LEU A 87 -9.95 -3.38 -2.75
CA LEU A 87 -10.77 -4.50 -2.30
C LEU A 87 -10.76 -4.59 -0.76
N CYS A 88 -11.92 -4.93 -0.20
CA CYS A 88 -12.12 -5.03 1.23
C CYS A 88 -11.56 -6.36 1.78
N LEU A 89 -10.51 -6.30 2.57
CA LEU A 89 -9.86 -7.47 3.16
C LEU A 89 -10.69 -8.17 4.25
N ALA A 90 -11.81 -7.61 4.67
CA ALA A 90 -12.76 -8.28 5.56
C ALA A 90 -13.40 -9.52 4.91
N TYR A 91 -13.48 -9.54 3.58
CA TYR A 91 -13.97 -10.71 2.83
C TYR A 91 -12.87 -11.77 2.70
N PRO A 92 -13.07 -13.01 3.18
CA PRO A 92 -12.13 -14.11 2.97
C PRO A 92 -11.84 -14.38 1.50
N GLU A 93 -12.84 -14.21 0.62
CA GLU A 93 -12.73 -14.41 -0.83
C GLU A 93 -11.74 -13.43 -1.47
N VAL A 94 -11.67 -12.21 -0.95
CA VAL A 94 -10.70 -11.20 -1.41
C VAL A 94 -9.29 -11.60 -1.00
N ARG A 95 -9.12 -12.06 0.24
CA ARG A 95 -7.80 -12.52 0.70
C ARG A 95 -7.33 -13.74 -0.06
N ASP A 96 -8.21 -14.72 -0.27
CA ASP A 96 -7.93 -15.93 -1.09
C ASP A 96 -7.57 -15.57 -2.55
N TYR A 97 -8.27 -14.59 -3.13
CA TYR A 97 -7.94 -14.09 -4.48
C TYR A 97 -6.52 -13.55 -4.56
N PHE A 98 -6.10 -12.73 -3.60
CA PHE A 98 -4.74 -12.19 -3.58
C PHE A 98 -3.71 -13.29 -3.34
N LEU A 99 -3.94 -14.20 -2.40
CA LEU A 99 -3.05 -15.33 -2.11
C LEU A 99 -2.81 -16.19 -3.36
N LYS A 100 -3.88 -16.62 -4.02
CA LYS A 100 -3.80 -17.44 -5.24
C LYS A 100 -3.06 -16.71 -6.36
N ARG A 101 -3.33 -15.41 -6.53
CA ARG A 101 -2.69 -14.58 -7.55
C ARG A 101 -1.20 -14.43 -7.30
N PHE A 102 -0.79 -14.15 -6.07
CA PHE A 102 0.62 -13.94 -5.74
C PHE A 102 1.41 -15.24 -5.81
N LEU A 103 0.87 -16.33 -5.27
CA LEU A 103 1.51 -17.64 -5.35
C LEU A 103 1.69 -18.10 -6.80
N ARG A 104 0.71 -17.85 -7.67
CA ARG A 104 0.87 -18.15 -9.09
C ARG A 104 2.05 -17.41 -9.71
N PHE A 105 2.17 -16.09 -9.46
CA PHE A 105 3.29 -15.32 -10.01
C PHE A 105 4.64 -15.73 -9.41
N LEU A 106 4.68 -16.07 -8.12
CA LEU A 106 5.90 -16.55 -7.48
C LEU A 106 6.36 -17.90 -8.02
N ASN A 107 5.40 -18.77 -8.38
CA ASN A 107 5.71 -20.06 -9.01
C ASN A 107 6.17 -19.93 -10.47
N ASP A 108 5.83 -18.83 -11.15
CA ASP A 108 6.23 -18.58 -12.54
C ASP A 108 7.67 -18.05 -12.67
N GLY A 109 8.31 -17.62 -11.56
CA GLY A 109 9.65 -17.05 -11.55
C GLY A 109 10.47 -17.47 -10.33
N ASP A 110 11.80 -17.39 -10.44
CA ASP A 110 12.76 -17.73 -9.39
C ASP A 110 12.99 -16.50 -8.48
N PHE A 111 11.98 -16.13 -7.71
CA PHE A 111 12.01 -14.99 -6.79
C PHE A 111 12.55 -15.37 -5.41
N ASP A 112 13.27 -14.45 -4.75
CA ASP A 112 13.72 -14.58 -3.36
C ASP A 112 12.66 -14.15 -2.33
N GLY A 113 11.64 -13.42 -2.78
CA GLY A 113 10.59 -12.92 -1.90
C GLY A 113 9.48 -12.17 -2.60
N LEU A 114 8.55 -11.74 -1.78
CA LEU A 114 7.40 -10.93 -2.17
C LEU A 114 7.48 -9.57 -1.46
N PHE A 115 7.34 -8.51 -2.23
CA PHE A 115 7.23 -7.14 -1.70
C PHE A 115 5.80 -6.64 -1.86
N ILE A 116 5.09 -6.48 -0.75
CA ILE A 116 3.75 -5.88 -0.72
C ILE A 116 3.86 -4.38 -0.54
N CYS A 117 3.31 -3.63 -1.48
CA CYS A 117 3.22 -2.18 -1.43
C CYS A 117 1.83 -1.72 -1.00
N PHE A 118 1.77 -0.85 0.00
CA PHE A 118 0.51 -0.23 0.44
C PHE A 118 0.24 1.13 -0.23
N ARG A 119 1.02 1.50 -1.21
CA ARG A 119 0.68 2.64 -2.07
C ARG A 119 -0.52 2.28 -2.93
N SER A 120 -1.31 3.30 -3.24
CA SER A 120 -2.43 3.17 -4.15
C SER A 120 -2.39 4.26 -5.21
N GLN A 121 -2.76 3.89 -6.43
CA GLN A 121 -3.07 4.82 -7.54
C GLN A 121 -4.57 4.99 -7.71
N SER A 122 -5.36 4.36 -6.85
CA SER A 122 -6.81 4.54 -6.83
C SER A 122 -7.17 5.99 -6.50
N ARG A 123 -8.36 6.41 -6.94
CA ARG A 123 -8.87 7.73 -6.56
C ARG A 123 -8.88 7.84 -5.04
N PRO A 124 -8.26 8.88 -4.47
CA PRO A 124 -8.32 9.11 -3.04
C PRO A 124 -9.75 9.36 -2.59
N ALA A 125 -10.01 9.06 -1.34
CA ALA A 125 -11.23 9.45 -0.66
C ALA A 125 -11.35 10.99 -0.62
N ASP A 126 -12.57 11.50 -0.58
CA ASP A 126 -12.81 12.92 -0.43
C ASP A 126 -12.46 13.40 0.98
N PHE A 127 -12.51 12.49 1.97
CA PHE A 127 -12.02 12.69 3.33
C PHE A 127 -11.52 11.37 3.93
N ALA A 128 -10.71 11.44 4.97
CA ALA A 128 -9.90 10.33 5.46
C ALA A 128 -10.67 9.03 5.75
N ASP A 129 -11.85 9.10 6.35
CA ASP A 129 -12.64 7.92 6.74
C ASP A 129 -13.91 7.74 5.92
N GLN A 130 -13.87 8.11 4.67
CA GLN A 130 -15.03 7.97 3.78
C GLN A 130 -15.41 6.51 3.54
N TYR A 131 -14.43 5.63 3.42
CA TYR A 131 -14.61 4.24 3.02
C TYR A 131 -14.18 3.25 4.10
N GLY A 132 -14.73 2.05 4.07
CA GLY A 132 -14.44 0.99 5.03
C GLY A 132 -15.69 0.53 5.78
N PHE A 133 -16.84 0.64 5.15
CA PHE A 133 -18.16 0.31 5.76
C PHE A 133 -18.81 -0.91 5.10
N ASN A 134 -18.02 -1.84 4.56
CA ASN A 134 -18.57 -3.06 3.98
C ASN A 134 -19.31 -3.90 5.03
N LYS A 135 -20.29 -4.66 4.59
CA LYS A 135 -21.17 -5.46 5.46
C LYS A 135 -20.45 -6.33 6.49
N PRO A 136 -19.35 -7.06 6.16
CA PRO A 136 -18.62 -7.83 7.18
C PRO A 136 -18.06 -6.93 8.28
N ILE A 137 -17.54 -5.75 7.95
CA ILE A 137 -16.99 -4.81 8.92
C ILE A 137 -18.08 -4.33 9.89
N GLN A 138 -19.25 -3.98 9.35
CA GLN A 138 -20.41 -3.60 10.17
C GLN A 138 -20.86 -4.72 11.11
N GLN A 139 -20.92 -5.95 10.60
CA GLN A 139 -21.33 -7.11 11.38
C GLN A 139 -20.33 -7.42 12.51
N ASP A 140 -19.04 -7.43 12.20
CA ASP A 140 -17.99 -7.69 13.17
C ASP A 140 -17.88 -6.58 14.21
N TYR A 141 -18.06 -5.31 13.79
CA TYR A 141 -18.08 -4.18 14.71
C TYR A 141 -19.26 -4.25 15.67
N LEU A 142 -20.45 -4.54 15.13
CA LEU A 142 -21.65 -4.74 15.93
C LEU A 142 -21.48 -5.91 16.93
N ALA A 143 -20.97 -7.03 16.48
CA ALA A 143 -20.71 -8.20 17.33
C ALA A 143 -19.68 -7.94 18.43
N LYS A 144 -18.64 -7.17 18.13
CA LYS A 144 -17.51 -6.92 19.04
C LYS A 144 -17.78 -5.77 20.01
N TYR A 145 -18.51 -4.73 19.57
CA TYR A 145 -18.67 -3.48 20.32
C TYR A 145 -20.12 -3.12 20.62
N GLY A 146 -21.11 -3.88 20.13
CA GLY A 146 -22.53 -3.65 20.36
C GLY A 146 -23.10 -2.39 19.66
N CYS A 147 -22.41 -1.86 18.63
CA CYS A 147 -22.75 -0.61 17.98
C CYS A 147 -22.90 -0.80 16.46
N ASN A 148 -24.02 -0.31 15.91
CA ASN A 148 -24.25 -0.30 14.47
C ASN A 148 -23.61 0.95 13.84
N ILE A 149 -22.48 0.78 13.16
CA ILE A 149 -21.71 1.88 12.54
C ILE A 149 -22.45 2.59 11.39
N TYR A 150 -23.56 2.02 10.90
CA TYR A 150 -24.38 2.69 9.89
C TYR A 150 -25.31 3.75 10.49
N GLU A 151 -25.80 3.51 11.70
CA GLU A 151 -26.89 4.26 12.28
C GLU A 151 -26.47 5.09 13.50
N GLN A 152 -25.39 4.70 14.17
CA GLN A 152 -24.97 5.27 15.45
C GLN A 152 -23.60 5.94 15.35
N ASP A 153 -23.32 6.84 16.28
CA ASP A 153 -21.97 7.29 16.50
C ASP A 153 -21.12 6.16 17.07
N PHE A 154 -19.90 6.04 16.60
CA PHE A 154 -19.00 4.95 16.93
C PHE A 154 -17.59 5.45 17.22
N ASN A 155 -16.79 4.63 17.91
CA ASN A 155 -15.42 4.96 18.17
C ASN A 155 -14.55 4.74 16.91
N LEU A 156 -14.05 5.82 16.35
CA LEU A 156 -13.25 5.82 15.12
C LEU A 156 -11.95 5.00 15.26
N GLN A 157 -11.31 5.04 16.43
CA GLN A 157 -10.07 4.30 16.62
C GLN A 157 -10.31 2.79 16.64
N THR A 158 -11.33 2.32 17.35
CA THR A 158 -11.67 0.89 17.36
C THR A 158 -12.12 0.39 16.00
N TRP A 159 -12.75 1.24 15.20
CA TRP A 159 -13.11 0.91 13.81
C TRP A 159 -11.87 0.82 12.91
N ARG A 160 -10.95 1.79 13.01
CA ARG A 160 -9.65 1.73 12.30
C ARG A 160 -8.84 0.50 12.69
N ASP A 161 -8.86 0.15 13.98
CA ASP A 161 -8.16 -1.02 14.51
C ASP A 161 -8.75 -2.31 13.94
N LEU A 162 -10.08 -2.39 13.81
CA LEU A 162 -10.74 -3.51 13.15
C LEU A 162 -10.32 -3.65 11.69
N LEU A 163 -10.23 -2.54 10.94
CA LEU A 163 -9.70 -2.55 9.57
C LEU A 163 -8.25 -3.07 9.54
N GLY A 164 -7.43 -2.66 10.50
CA GLY A 164 -6.05 -3.11 10.67
C GLY A 164 -5.94 -4.60 11.06
N GLU A 165 -6.93 -5.15 11.75
CA GLU A 165 -7.02 -6.59 12.05
C GLU A 165 -7.18 -7.42 10.77
N TYR A 166 -8.03 -7.00 9.83
CA TYR A 166 -8.16 -7.70 8.54
C TYR A 166 -6.89 -7.65 7.70
N LEU A 167 -6.21 -6.51 7.69
CA LEU A 167 -4.90 -6.40 7.04
C LEU A 167 -3.87 -7.31 7.69
N THR A 168 -3.86 -7.41 9.02
CA THR A 168 -2.98 -8.30 9.77
C THR A 168 -3.31 -9.78 9.50
N THR A 169 -4.59 -10.12 9.41
CA THR A 169 -5.05 -11.47 9.04
C THR A 169 -4.57 -11.86 7.65
N PHE A 170 -4.70 -10.95 6.69
CA PHE A 170 -4.19 -11.18 5.34
C PHE A 170 -2.67 -11.44 5.33
N LEU A 171 -1.89 -10.64 6.06
CA LEU A 171 -0.44 -10.86 6.15
C LEU A 171 -0.08 -12.17 6.85
N PHE A 172 -0.87 -12.59 7.83
CA PHE A 172 -0.70 -13.89 8.48
C PHE A 172 -0.95 -15.05 7.50
N GLU A 173 -2.09 -15.04 6.80
CA GLU A 173 -2.44 -16.04 5.79
C GLU A 173 -1.38 -16.11 4.67
N LEU A 174 -0.90 -14.94 4.24
CA LEU A 174 0.16 -14.85 3.25
C LEU A 174 1.49 -15.42 3.77
N ARG A 175 1.88 -15.07 4.99
CA ARG A 175 3.10 -15.62 5.62
C ARG A 175 3.07 -17.14 5.68
N GLU A 176 1.94 -17.70 6.11
CA GLU A 176 1.77 -19.16 6.16
C GLU A 176 1.90 -19.79 4.77
N SER A 177 1.38 -19.13 3.73
CA SER A 177 1.50 -19.60 2.35
C SER A 177 2.92 -19.51 1.77
N LEU A 178 3.73 -18.55 2.23
CA LEU A 178 5.11 -18.35 1.77
C LEU A 178 6.14 -19.22 2.49
N LYS A 179 5.85 -19.70 3.72
CA LYS A 179 6.77 -20.54 4.50
C LYS A 179 7.27 -21.78 3.76
N PRO A 180 6.42 -22.59 3.12
CA PRO A 180 6.87 -23.77 2.37
C PRO A 180 7.82 -23.45 1.22
N LEU A 181 7.72 -22.24 0.69
CA LEU A 181 8.56 -21.76 -0.42
C LEU A 181 9.86 -21.11 0.05
N SER A 182 10.06 -20.96 1.36
CA SER A 182 11.21 -20.27 1.97
C SER A 182 11.40 -18.84 1.45
N LEU A 183 10.34 -18.20 0.99
CA LEU A 183 10.36 -16.84 0.45
C LEU A 183 10.27 -15.79 1.56
N ARG A 184 10.98 -14.69 1.39
CA ARG A 184 10.90 -13.53 2.29
C ARG A 184 9.65 -12.70 1.99
N LEU A 185 9.07 -12.12 3.04
CA LEU A 185 7.95 -11.18 2.94
C LEU A 185 8.41 -9.78 3.35
N SER A 186 8.45 -8.88 2.40
CA SER A 186 8.72 -7.46 2.59
C SER A 186 7.43 -6.65 2.47
N VAL A 187 7.24 -5.68 3.36
CA VAL A 187 6.05 -4.82 3.37
C VAL A 187 6.45 -3.36 3.36
N GLY A 188 5.96 -2.63 2.36
CA GLY A 188 6.19 -1.20 2.20
C GLY A 188 5.00 -0.35 2.65
N THR A 189 5.23 0.55 3.62
CA THR A 189 4.19 1.34 4.26
C THR A 189 4.51 2.84 4.29
N ALA A 190 3.51 3.63 4.67
CA ALA A 190 3.74 4.95 5.23
C ALA A 190 4.55 4.87 6.53
N ARG A 191 5.05 6.00 6.99
CA ARG A 191 5.51 6.15 8.37
C ARG A 191 4.33 6.27 9.31
N GLY A 192 4.47 5.73 10.54
CA GLY A 192 3.44 5.82 11.58
C GLY A 192 2.50 4.62 11.60
N ASP A 193 1.37 4.83 12.21
CA ASP A 193 0.46 3.76 12.61
C ASP A 193 -0.83 3.71 11.78
N ILE A 194 -0.90 4.47 10.70
CA ILE A 194 -2.06 4.51 9.79
C ILE A 194 -1.61 4.40 8.35
N VAL A 195 -2.35 3.64 7.55
CA VAL A 195 -2.20 3.70 6.09
C VAL A 195 -2.54 5.11 5.65
N GLY A 196 -1.55 5.84 5.19
CA GLY A 196 -1.72 7.23 4.80
C GLY A 196 -2.59 7.42 3.56
N PRO A 197 -2.79 8.68 3.14
CA PRO A 197 -3.50 8.95 1.90
C PRO A 197 -2.99 8.09 0.74
N PRO A 198 -3.88 7.66 -0.15
CA PRO A 198 -5.29 8.01 -0.26
C PRO A 198 -6.28 7.17 0.56
N LEU A 199 -5.84 6.16 1.30
CA LEU A 199 -6.73 5.25 2.03
C LEU A 199 -7.15 5.78 3.40
N GLY A 200 -6.22 6.33 4.12
CA GLY A 200 -6.44 7.21 5.26
C GLY A 200 -6.87 6.61 6.60
N ASN A 201 -7.41 5.41 6.64
CA ASN A 201 -8.21 5.01 7.80
C ASN A 201 -7.91 3.64 8.40
N THR A 202 -6.89 2.95 7.93
CA THR A 202 -6.57 1.61 8.41
C THR A 202 -5.38 1.66 9.34
N THR A 203 -5.51 1.12 10.54
CA THR A 203 -4.38 0.99 11.48
C THR A 203 -3.33 0.03 10.93
N LEU A 204 -2.08 0.47 10.92
CA LEU A 204 -0.93 -0.37 10.61
C LEU A 204 -0.43 -1.04 11.89
N ASN A 205 -0.78 -2.29 12.08
CA ASN A 205 -0.36 -3.08 13.24
C ASN A 205 1.10 -3.58 13.09
N TRP A 206 2.01 -2.75 12.56
CA TRP A 206 3.37 -3.14 12.23
C TRP A 206 4.16 -3.66 13.45
N ARG A 207 3.89 -3.14 14.66
CA ARG A 207 4.50 -3.65 15.90
C ARG A 207 4.10 -5.11 16.14
N LYS A 208 2.86 -5.46 15.88
CA LYS A 208 2.34 -6.84 15.95
C LYS A 208 3.00 -7.71 14.87
N TRP A 209 3.15 -7.19 13.65
CA TRP A 209 3.80 -7.92 12.56
C TRP A 209 5.25 -8.24 12.87
N VAL A 210 6.00 -7.29 13.43
CA VAL A 210 7.38 -7.50 13.89
C VAL A 210 7.42 -8.50 15.04
N LYS A 211 6.61 -8.31 16.08
CA LYS A 211 6.57 -9.18 17.27
C LYS A 211 6.27 -10.64 16.93
N HIS A 212 5.35 -10.87 16.00
CA HIS A 212 4.92 -12.22 15.60
C HIS A 212 5.63 -12.75 14.36
N ARG A 213 6.65 -12.04 13.87
CA ARG A 213 7.44 -12.43 12.69
C ARG A 213 6.58 -12.70 11.45
N LEU A 214 5.55 -11.88 11.26
CA LEU A 214 4.68 -12.00 10.09
C LEU A 214 5.37 -11.48 8.83
N ILE A 215 6.38 -10.62 8.98
CA ILE A 215 7.17 -10.04 7.90
C ILE A 215 8.66 -10.23 8.18
N ASP A 216 9.48 -10.25 7.14
CA ASP A 216 10.94 -10.29 7.25
C ASP A 216 11.55 -8.91 7.10
N GLU A 217 10.89 -8.03 6.38
CA GLU A 217 11.37 -6.68 6.06
C GLU A 217 10.23 -5.68 6.16
N LEU A 218 10.50 -4.57 6.85
CA LEU A 218 9.61 -3.42 6.93
C LEU A 218 10.24 -2.24 6.20
N VAL A 219 9.60 -1.78 5.13
CA VAL A 219 10.02 -0.60 4.37
C VAL A 219 9.10 0.55 4.71
N ILE A 220 9.60 1.53 5.45
CA ILE A 220 8.84 2.72 5.86
C ILE A 220 9.01 3.88 4.88
N ASN A 221 8.19 4.90 5.02
CA ASN A 221 8.25 6.14 4.26
C ASN A 221 7.96 5.97 2.75
N GLN A 222 7.12 4.99 2.40
CA GLN A 222 6.90 4.61 1.00
C GLN A 222 5.83 5.45 0.27
N ASN A 223 5.07 6.28 0.94
CA ASN A 223 3.93 6.92 0.32
C ASN A 223 3.98 8.46 0.27
N SER A 224 2.84 9.05 0.11
CA SER A 224 2.58 10.46 -0.09
C SER A 224 3.26 11.43 0.88
N SER A 225 3.71 10.98 2.03
CA SER A 225 4.53 11.79 2.92
C SER A 225 5.85 12.27 2.29
N GLN A 226 6.23 11.68 1.17
CA GLN A 226 7.40 12.11 0.38
C GLN A 226 7.12 13.32 -0.53
N CYS A 227 5.85 13.61 -0.81
CA CYS A 227 5.42 14.75 -1.61
C CYS A 227 4.29 15.51 -0.92
N PRO A 228 4.54 16.05 0.27
CA PRO A 228 3.48 16.67 1.07
C PRO A 228 2.77 17.80 0.33
N SER A 229 3.49 18.69 -0.34
CA SER A 229 2.91 19.83 -1.04
C SER A 229 1.89 19.45 -2.11
N VAL A 230 2.15 18.38 -2.83
CA VAL A 230 1.24 17.88 -3.87
C VAL A 230 -0.02 17.32 -3.25
N TRP A 231 0.11 16.44 -2.28
CA TRP A 231 -1.04 15.86 -1.57
C TRP A 231 -1.90 16.93 -0.91
N HIS A 232 -1.26 17.88 -0.28
CA HIS A 232 -1.91 18.99 0.37
C HIS A 232 -2.72 19.88 -0.60
N GLN A 233 -2.17 20.14 -1.78
CA GLN A 233 -2.84 20.95 -2.81
C GLN A 233 -4.01 20.22 -3.45
N LEU A 234 -3.87 18.92 -3.66
CA LEU A 234 -4.85 18.12 -4.37
C LEU A 234 -5.98 17.64 -3.47
N TRP A 235 -5.69 17.40 -2.19
CA TRP A 235 -6.65 16.85 -1.23
C TRP A 235 -6.55 17.52 0.14
N PRO A 236 -6.95 18.78 0.23
CA PRO A 236 -6.98 19.46 1.52
C PRO A 236 -7.88 18.76 2.54
N MET A 237 -8.80 17.92 2.06
CA MET A 237 -9.76 17.17 2.86
C MET A 237 -9.15 15.99 3.63
N HIS A 238 -7.96 15.53 3.28
CA HIS A 238 -7.25 14.49 4.03
C HIS A 238 -6.79 14.93 5.43
N ARG A 239 -7.16 16.11 5.85
CA ARG A 239 -6.79 16.72 7.14
C ARG A 239 -7.76 16.47 8.27
N GLY A 240 -8.57 15.43 8.20
CA GLY A 240 -9.48 15.09 9.28
C GLY A 240 -10.89 15.62 9.13
N TYR A 241 -11.39 15.70 7.91
CA TYR A 241 -12.78 16.02 7.61
C TYR A 241 -13.66 14.76 7.59
N GLY A 242 -14.96 14.95 7.68
CA GLY A 242 -15.93 13.88 7.66
C GLY A 242 -16.02 13.15 8.99
N TYR A 243 -16.07 11.85 8.98
CA TYR A 243 -16.22 11.02 10.18
C TYR A 243 -14.97 11.06 11.06
N LEU A 244 -13.82 11.21 10.45
CA LEU A 244 -12.54 11.21 11.11
C LEU A 244 -12.05 12.63 11.31
N GLN A 245 -11.99 13.09 12.56
CA GLN A 245 -11.54 14.43 12.89
C GLN A 245 -10.04 14.50 13.22
N ASN A 246 -9.42 13.41 13.58
CA ASN A 246 -8.04 13.38 14.06
C ASN A 246 -7.13 12.56 13.12
N TYR A 247 -7.29 12.76 11.83
CA TYR A 247 -6.42 12.12 10.85
C TYR A 247 -5.02 12.74 10.90
N ILE A 248 -4.02 11.88 11.07
CA ILE A 248 -2.61 12.28 11.07
C ILE A 248 -2.09 12.18 9.65
N ASP A 249 -1.82 13.31 9.02
CA ASP A 249 -1.11 13.35 7.76
C ASP A 249 0.41 13.37 7.95
N GLY A 250 1.14 13.09 6.89
CA GLY A 250 2.60 13.04 6.93
C GLY A 250 3.29 14.40 7.15
N TYR A 251 2.54 15.50 7.22
CA TYR A 251 3.10 16.84 7.43
C TYR A 251 3.53 17.11 8.86
N ASN A 252 2.77 16.53 9.80
CA ASN A 252 2.98 16.74 11.21
C ASN A 252 3.86 15.66 11.83
N MET A 253 4.46 14.81 10.99
CA MET A 253 5.38 13.80 11.48
C MET A 253 6.76 14.38 11.76
N GLU A 254 7.41 13.86 12.78
CA GLU A 254 8.82 14.08 13.08
C GLU A 254 9.70 13.87 11.84
N PRO A 255 10.88 14.49 11.75
CA PRO A 255 11.89 14.13 10.76
C PRO A 255 12.14 12.62 10.73
N VAL A 256 12.43 12.08 9.56
CA VAL A 256 12.51 10.61 9.34
C VAL A 256 13.46 9.94 10.34
N LEU A 257 14.63 10.53 10.56
CA LEU A 257 15.65 9.93 11.43
C LEU A 257 15.23 9.95 12.91
N GLU A 258 14.60 11.01 13.36
CA GLU A 258 14.05 11.14 14.71
C GLU A 258 12.93 10.13 14.94
N HIS A 259 12.01 10.01 13.99
CA HIS A 259 10.91 9.05 14.05
C HIS A 259 11.41 7.59 14.05
N ILE A 260 12.49 7.30 13.31
CA ILE A 260 13.12 5.98 13.37
C ILE A 260 13.66 5.72 14.78
N SER A 261 14.38 6.67 15.34
CA SER A 261 15.01 6.53 16.66
C SER A 261 13.98 6.37 17.78
N SER A 262 12.92 7.21 17.76
CA SER A 262 11.90 7.26 18.81
C SER A 262 10.93 6.07 18.76
N THR A 263 10.52 5.67 17.55
CA THR A 263 9.37 4.78 17.35
C THR A 263 9.76 3.39 16.87
N TYR A 264 10.60 3.29 15.83
CA TYR A 264 10.90 1.99 15.21
C TYR A 264 12.04 1.25 15.91
N THR A 265 13.09 1.98 16.27
CA THR A 265 14.31 1.39 16.86
C THR A 265 14.03 0.53 18.11
N PRO A 266 13.24 0.99 19.11
CA PRO A 266 13.00 0.18 20.31
C PRO A 266 12.33 -1.16 20.02
N ILE A 267 11.48 -1.20 19.00
CA ILE A 267 10.72 -2.41 18.61
C ILE A 267 11.59 -3.35 17.78
N ILE A 268 12.31 -2.83 16.79
CA ILE A 268 13.15 -3.61 15.87
C ILE A 268 14.33 -4.23 16.62
N ILE A 269 15.04 -3.45 17.45
CA ILE A 269 16.18 -3.96 18.24
C ILE A 269 15.75 -5.04 19.21
N LYS A 270 14.60 -4.85 19.87
CA LYS A 270 14.08 -5.83 20.82
C LYS A 270 13.78 -7.17 20.17
N ASN A 271 13.23 -7.16 18.97
CA ASN A 271 12.78 -8.37 18.29
C ASN A 271 13.86 -9.02 17.40
N LYS A 272 14.80 -8.24 16.84
CA LYS A 272 15.94 -8.69 16.00
C LYS A 272 15.57 -9.65 14.85
N THR A 273 14.33 -9.61 14.39
CA THR A 273 13.80 -10.59 13.40
C THR A 273 13.36 -9.95 12.10
N VAL A 274 13.29 -8.62 12.07
CA VAL A 274 12.80 -7.85 10.93
C VAL A 274 13.84 -6.80 10.56
N ASP A 275 14.22 -6.77 9.30
CA ASP A 275 15.10 -5.74 8.75
C ASP A 275 14.29 -4.47 8.44
N LEU A 276 14.78 -3.31 8.88
CA LEU A 276 14.16 -2.01 8.60
C LEU A 276 14.83 -1.33 7.40
N PHE A 277 14.03 -0.98 6.41
CA PHE A 277 14.45 -0.20 5.25
C PHE A 277 13.69 1.12 5.20
N VAL A 278 14.29 2.12 4.55
CA VAL A 278 13.67 3.44 4.36
C VAL A 278 13.49 3.73 2.89
N ALA A 279 12.24 3.96 2.47
CA ALA A 279 11.95 4.36 1.11
C ALA A 279 12.37 5.81 0.85
N ARG A 280 13.03 6.03 -0.27
CA ARG A 280 13.55 7.32 -0.72
C ARG A 280 13.22 7.56 -2.18
N GLN A 281 13.07 8.83 -2.54
CA GLN A 281 13.16 9.24 -3.94
C GLN A 281 14.61 9.59 -4.27
N TRP A 282 15.07 9.12 -5.41
CA TRP A 282 16.39 9.51 -5.89
C TRP A 282 16.45 11.04 -6.07
N ASN A 283 17.35 11.68 -5.33
CA ASN A 283 17.62 13.10 -5.46
C ASN A 283 19.09 13.37 -5.19
N LYS A 284 19.80 14.02 -6.08
CA LYS A 284 21.20 14.39 -5.89
C LYS A 284 21.49 15.19 -4.62
N ARG A 285 20.50 15.95 -4.15
CA ARG A 285 20.61 16.81 -2.96
C ARG A 285 20.47 16.05 -1.64
N SER A 286 20.02 14.80 -1.68
CA SER A 286 19.72 14.01 -0.45
C SER A 286 20.87 13.12 0.02
N LYS A 287 22.05 13.14 -0.60
CA LYS A 287 23.17 12.25 -0.28
C LYS A 287 23.58 12.28 1.19
N THR A 288 23.60 13.47 1.78
CA THR A 288 23.97 13.63 3.21
C THR A 288 22.92 13.01 4.14
N GLU A 289 21.62 13.17 3.82
CA GLU A 289 20.54 12.58 4.59
C GLU A 289 20.53 11.04 4.44
N GLU A 290 20.76 10.55 3.24
CA GLU A 290 20.87 9.13 2.94
C GLU A 290 22.04 8.49 3.71
N ALA A 291 23.20 9.16 3.75
CA ALA A 291 24.34 8.70 4.53
C ALA A 291 24.03 8.64 6.04
N LYS A 292 23.31 9.64 6.57
CA LYS A 292 22.85 9.63 7.97
C LYS A 292 21.87 8.47 8.25
N LEU A 293 20.95 8.21 7.33
CA LEU A 293 20.04 7.07 7.46
C LEU A 293 20.80 5.74 7.45
N LEU A 294 21.74 5.56 6.53
CA LEU A 294 22.53 4.34 6.42
C LEU A 294 23.50 4.14 7.62
N SER A 295 23.91 5.21 8.28
CA SER A 295 24.73 5.11 9.51
C SER A 295 23.90 4.78 10.76
N HIS A 296 22.57 4.83 10.68
CA HIS A 296 21.70 4.51 11.81
C HIS A 296 21.68 2.98 12.05
N PRO A 297 21.93 2.50 13.28
CA PRO A 297 22.15 1.07 13.56
C PRO A 297 20.94 0.18 13.25
N THR A 298 19.73 0.74 13.23
CA THR A 298 18.50 -0.01 12.94
C THR A 298 18.19 -0.07 11.45
N VAL A 299 18.72 0.85 10.65
CA VAL A 299 18.44 0.91 9.21
C VAL A 299 19.34 -0.04 8.45
N LYS A 300 18.73 -1.02 7.82
CA LYS A 300 19.46 -2.02 7.01
C LYS A 300 19.83 -1.51 5.63
N GLY A 301 19.03 -0.62 5.06
CA GLY A 301 19.26 -0.08 3.74
C GLY A 301 18.17 0.89 3.30
N LEU A 302 18.31 1.38 2.06
CA LEU A 302 17.38 2.29 1.42
C LEU A 302 16.67 1.60 0.25
N VAL A 303 15.42 1.95 0.03
CA VAL A 303 14.62 1.49 -1.11
C VAL A 303 14.28 2.69 -1.99
N PHE A 304 14.67 2.64 -3.25
CA PHE A 304 14.37 3.69 -4.21
C PHE A 304 13.21 3.27 -5.11
N SER A 305 12.14 4.06 -5.15
CA SER A 305 10.95 3.78 -5.95
C SER A 305 11.16 4.05 -7.44
N SER A 306 12.19 4.81 -7.80
CA SER A 306 12.56 5.10 -9.19
C SER A 306 14.04 5.43 -9.30
N PHE A 307 14.68 4.91 -10.31
CA PHE A 307 16.00 5.36 -10.76
C PHE A 307 15.83 6.50 -11.74
N ARG A 308 16.35 7.67 -11.41
CA ARG A 308 16.40 8.80 -12.33
C ARG A 308 17.83 9.04 -12.75
N HIS A 309 18.06 8.91 -14.04
CA HIS A 309 19.24 9.50 -14.66
C HIS A 309 19.19 11.04 -14.58
N ASP A 310 20.32 11.68 -14.66
CA ASP A 310 20.45 13.12 -14.67
C ASP A 310 19.67 13.82 -15.79
N ASN A 311 19.38 13.09 -16.85
CA ASN A 311 18.51 13.49 -17.93
C ASN A 311 17.34 12.51 -18.06
N PRO A 312 16.30 12.67 -17.24
CA PRO A 312 15.13 11.83 -17.33
C PRO A 312 14.45 12.04 -18.68
N GLY A 313 14.35 10.98 -19.45
CA GLY A 313 13.53 10.98 -20.65
C GLY A 313 12.06 11.36 -20.36
N PRO A 314 11.22 11.49 -21.40
CA PRO A 314 9.82 11.88 -21.26
C PRO A 314 9.04 11.05 -20.23
N ILE A 315 9.37 9.77 -20.11
CA ILE A 315 8.74 8.84 -19.14
C ILE A 315 9.10 9.20 -17.70
N ALA A 316 10.27 9.76 -17.46
CA ALA A 316 10.68 10.16 -16.10
C ALA A 316 10.11 11.51 -15.66
N ARG A 317 9.56 12.26 -16.58
CA ARG A 317 8.66 13.39 -16.32
C ARG A 317 7.22 12.94 -16.18
N GLY A 318 7.00 11.61 -16.17
CA GLY A 318 5.70 11.02 -16.28
C GLY A 318 4.70 11.68 -15.39
N ASP A 319 3.59 12.02 -15.98
CA ASP A 319 2.42 12.58 -15.32
C ASP A 319 1.86 11.68 -14.22
N TRP A 320 2.41 10.51 -14.07
CA TRP A 320 2.18 9.61 -12.95
C TRP A 320 2.83 10.05 -11.63
N ARG A 321 3.49 11.18 -11.61
CA ARG A 321 3.98 11.85 -10.38
C ARG A 321 2.94 12.69 -9.69
N VAL A 322 1.85 12.88 -10.33
CA VAL A 322 0.79 13.70 -9.79
C VAL A 322 -0.07 12.87 -8.87
#